data_531b8145783606012f4fcaaadaa61d3b
#
_entry.id   531b8145783606012f4fcaaadaa61d3b
#
_cell.length_a   1.000
_cell.length_b   1.000
_cell.length_c   1.000
_cell.angle_alpha   90.00
_cell.angle_beta   90.00
_cell.angle_gamma   90.00
#
_symmetry.space_group_name_H-M   'P 1'
#
loop_
_entity.id
_entity.type
_entity.pdbx_description
1 polymer ?
#
loop_
_entity_poly.entity_id
_entity_poly.type
_entity_poly.pdbx_seq_one_letter_code
_entity_poly.pdbx_strand_id
1 'polypeptide(L)'
;MDRGIDGFRMDVITLISKRLDGHGRLPGEIDSELSEGEMGEEGYTDASPFCSDGPRLDEFLAEMRREVFEGREGYMNVGEAPGITPARNEFITDPAHKELDMLFLFDHVGIDQEGSKWNTVPFEVGNLRASLAAQQEAVRDAGWASLFFCNHDQPRVVSRWGDDADRESRELSAKAFGMLLHMHRGTLTFTRAKSWA
;
A
#
# COMPACT_ATOMS: atom_id res chain seq x y z
N MET A 1 -0.10 -23.09 3.86
CA MET A 1 1.16 -23.65 3.31
C MET A 1 1.06 -25.14 3.03
N ASP A 2 0.68 -26.00 3.96
CA ASP A 2 0.66 -27.48 3.80
C ASP A 2 -0.30 -28.01 2.72
N ARG A 3 -1.13 -27.15 2.15
CA ARG A 3 -2.04 -27.47 1.03
C ARG A 3 -1.50 -27.04 -0.34
N GLY A 4 -0.19 -26.75 -0.47
CA GLY A 4 0.43 -26.35 -1.73
C GLY A 4 0.19 -24.87 -2.08
N ILE A 5 0.06 -24.01 -1.09
CA ILE A 5 0.02 -22.55 -1.26
C ILE A 5 1.43 -22.02 -1.13
N ASP A 6 1.88 -21.19 -2.08
CA ASP A 6 3.25 -20.66 -2.16
C ASP A 6 3.38 -19.25 -1.56
N GLY A 7 2.31 -18.70 -1.00
CA GLY A 7 2.33 -17.39 -0.34
C GLY A 7 0.96 -16.74 -0.27
N PHE A 8 0.91 -15.52 0.24
CA PHE A 8 -0.33 -14.78 0.43
C PHE A 8 -0.21 -13.33 -0.05
N ARG A 9 -1.24 -12.85 -0.71
CA ARG A 9 -1.55 -11.43 -0.77
C ARG A 9 -2.56 -11.15 0.34
N MET A 10 -2.18 -10.29 1.26
CA MET A 10 -2.96 -9.98 2.45
C MET A 10 -3.63 -8.63 2.28
N ASP A 11 -4.95 -8.66 2.29
CA ASP A 11 -5.81 -7.48 2.11
C ASP A 11 -5.72 -6.58 3.34
N VAL A 12 -5.43 -5.29 3.12
CA VAL A 12 -5.31 -4.25 4.15
C VAL A 12 -4.69 -4.71 5.47
N ILE A 13 -3.63 -5.52 5.39
CA ILE A 13 -3.01 -6.19 6.54
C ILE A 13 -2.55 -5.22 7.63
N THR A 14 -2.25 -3.99 7.27
CA THR A 14 -1.81 -2.94 8.19
C THR A 14 -2.93 -2.38 9.07
N LEU A 15 -4.18 -2.78 8.81
CA LEU A 15 -5.35 -2.37 9.57
C LEU A 15 -5.79 -3.37 10.64
N ILE A 16 -5.06 -4.48 10.85
CA ILE A 16 -5.47 -5.53 11.81
C ILE A 16 -5.29 -5.11 13.28
N SER A 17 -4.38 -4.20 13.56
CA SER A 17 -4.15 -3.67 14.91
C SER A 17 -4.93 -2.39 15.14
N LYS A 18 -5.72 -2.36 16.21
CA LYS A 18 -6.55 -1.21 16.57
C LYS A 18 -5.96 -0.47 17.77
N ARG A 19 -6.04 0.85 17.74
CA ARG A 19 -5.78 1.67 18.91
C ARG A 19 -7.02 1.64 19.80
N LEU A 20 -6.84 1.20 21.03
CA LEU A 20 -7.88 1.12 22.04
C LEU A 20 -7.63 2.16 23.14
N ASP A 21 -8.67 2.56 23.87
CA ASP A 21 -8.52 3.36 25.08
C ASP A 21 -7.97 2.54 26.27
N GLY A 22 -7.78 3.16 27.42
CA GLY A 22 -7.28 2.51 28.64
C GLY A 22 -8.19 1.38 29.17
N HIS A 23 -9.43 1.28 28.66
CA HIS A 23 -10.41 0.26 29.02
C HIS A 23 -10.62 -0.78 27.90
N GLY A 24 -9.84 -0.70 26.82
CA GLY A 24 -9.91 -1.64 25.71
C GLY A 24 -11.03 -1.35 24.72
N ARG A 25 -11.55 -0.13 24.67
CA ARG A 25 -12.68 0.27 23.80
C ARG A 25 -12.18 0.98 22.54
N LEU A 26 -12.91 0.76 21.45
CA LEU A 26 -12.67 1.46 20.18
C LEU A 26 -13.28 2.88 20.21
N PRO A 27 -12.81 3.80 19.33
CA PRO A 27 -13.51 5.05 19.07
C PRO A 27 -14.97 4.77 18.69
N GLY A 28 -15.91 5.56 19.20
CA GLY A 28 -17.33 5.40 18.93
C GLY A 28 -18.06 4.37 19.80
N GLU A 29 -17.36 3.56 20.58
CA GLU A 29 -18.02 2.75 21.60
C GLU A 29 -18.49 3.63 22.77
N ILE A 30 -19.56 3.20 23.43
CA ILE A 30 -20.12 3.90 24.60
C ILE A 30 -19.03 4.05 25.67
N ASP A 31 -18.85 5.26 26.16
CA ASP A 31 -17.84 5.65 27.15
C ASP A 31 -16.38 5.50 26.70
N SER A 32 -16.11 5.40 25.41
CA SER A 32 -14.72 5.44 24.90
C SER A 32 -14.09 6.79 25.20
N GLU A 33 -12.84 6.75 25.68
CA GLU A 33 -12.02 7.94 25.89
C GLU A 33 -11.39 8.47 24.58
N LEU A 34 -11.49 7.69 23.48
CA LEU A 34 -11.00 8.09 22.18
C LEU A 34 -12.05 8.90 21.42
N SER A 35 -11.64 10.06 20.93
CA SER A 35 -12.46 10.87 20.03
C SER A 35 -12.68 10.12 18.71
N GLU A 36 -13.90 10.15 18.20
CA GLU A 36 -14.20 9.62 16.87
C GLU A 36 -13.60 10.47 15.74
N GLY A 37 -13.07 11.67 16.07
CA GLY A 37 -12.64 12.63 15.07
C GLY A 37 -13.82 13.42 14.45
N GLU A 38 -13.53 14.23 13.47
CA GLU A 38 -14.54 14.98 12.73
C GLU A 38 -15.19 14.10 11.66
N MET A 39 -16.49 14.26 11.47
CA MET A 39 -17.24 13.58 10.41
C MET A 39 -16.84 14.17 9.06
N GLY A 40 -16.36 13.33 8.15
CA GLY A 40 -16.06 13.73 6.78
C GLY A 40 -17.32 14.09 5.98
N GLU A 41 -17.13 14.68 4.81
CA GLU A 41 -18.22 15.09 3.91
C GLU A 41 -19.14 13.93 3.50
N GLU A 42 -18.63 12.69 3.51
CA GLU A 42 -19.37 11.47 3.19
C GLU A 42 -20.21 10.93 4.37
N GLY A 43 -20.20 11.60 5.52
CA GLY A 43 -20.96 11.20 6.72
C GLY A 43 -20.27 10.09 7.53
N TYR A 44 -19.00 9.82 7.30
CA TYR A 44 -18.19 8.86 8.06
C TYR A 44 -17.00 9.55 8.70
N THR A 45 -16.59 9.04 9.84
CA THR A 45 -15.36 9.47 10.51
C THR A 45 -14.16 8.72 9.92
N ASP A 46 -13.03 9.42 9.75
CA ASP A 46 -11.79 8.75 9.34
C ASP A 46 -11.27 7.84 10.46
N ALA A 47 -11.29 6.55 10.21
CA ALA A 47 -10.79 5.54 11.14
C ALA A 47 -9.28 5.29 11.04
N SER A 48 -8.59 5.85 10.04
CA SER A 48 -7.18 5.61 9.79
C SER A 48 -6.28 5.91 10.99
N PRO A 49 -6.49 6.99 11.78
CA PRO A 49 -5.68 7.27 12.96
C PRO A 49 -5.74 6.21 14.06
N PHE A 50 -6.75 5.34 14.02
CA PHE A 50 -6.99 4.33 15.04
C PHE A 50 -6.72 2.90 14.57
N CYS A 51 -6.57 2.68 13.28
CA CYS A 51 -6.39 1.34 12.74
C CYS A 51 -5.22 1.21 11.76
N SER A 52 -4.73 2.28 11.15
CA SER A 52 -3.57 2.21 10.27
C SER A 52 -2.29 2.16 11.10
N ASP A 53 -1.44 1.16 10.84
CA ASP A 53 -0.19 0.94 11.59
C ASP A 53 -0.41 0.96 13.13
N GLY A 54 -1.42 0.25 13.57
CA GLY A 54 -1.81 0.26 14.99
C GLY A 54 -0.73 -0.32 15.92
N PRO A 55 -0.82 -0.09 17.23
CA PRO A 55 0.28 -0.25 18.19
C PRO A 55 0.78 -1.69 18.38
N ARG A 56 0.03 -2.69 17.95
CA ARG A 56 0.39 -4.11 18.03
C ARG A 56 0.59 -4.75 16.65
N LEU A 57 0.75 -3.96 15.59
CA LEU A 57 0.89 -4.50 14.24
C LEU A 57 2.12 -5.42 14.15
N ASP A 58 3.27 -4.96 14.61
CA ASP A 58 4.51 -5.73 14.55
C ASP A 58 4.41 -7.05 15.35
N GLU A 59 3.73 -7.02 16.50
CA GLU A 59 3.46 -8.24 17.28
C GLU A 59 2.68 -9.27 16.48
N PHE A 60 1.60 -8.84 15.79
CA PHE A 60 0.76 -9.74 15.00
C PHE A 60 1.47 -10.25 13.74
N LEU A 61 2.23 -9.41 13.07
CA LEU A 61 3.01 -9.81 11.90
C LEU A 61 4.13 -10.79 12.28
N ALA A 62 4.84 -10.52 13.39
CA ALA A 62 5.88 -11.41 13.90
C ALA A 62 5.29 -12.76 14.36
N GLU A 63 4.12 -12.77 15.01
CA GLU A 63 3.43 -14.01 15.37
C GLU A 63 3.02 -14.80 14.13
N MET A 64 2.42 -14.15 13.14
CA MET A 64 2.05 -14.79 11.88
C MET A 64 3.26 -15.39 11.18
N ARG A 65 4.39 -14.67 11.13
CA ARG A 65 5.64 -15.18 10.57
C ARG A 65 6.07 -16.45 11.31
N ARG A 66 6.14 -16.41 12.63
CA ARG A 66 6.59 -17.55 13.45
C ARG A 66 5.69 -18.77 13.27
N GLU A 67 4.38 -18.59 13.33
CA GLU A 67 3.43 -19.71 13.33
C GLU A 67 3.18 -20.29 11.93
N VAL A 68 3.28 -19.47 10.88
CA VAL A 68 2.88 -19.87 9.53
C VAL A 68 4.06 -20.08 8.60
N PHE A 69 5.14 -19.29 8.72
CA PHE A 69 6.20 -19.22 7.72
C PHE A 69 7.57 -19.71 8.20
N GLU A 70 7.83 -19.73 9.51
CA GLU A 70 9.13 -20.13 10.04
C GLU A 70 9.50 -21.56 9.63
N GLY A 71 10.74 -21.74 9.19
CA GLY A 71 11.24 -23.04 8.71
C GLY A 71 10.74 -23.43 7.32
N ARG A 72 10.02 -22.57 6.60
CA ARG A 72 9.56 -22.80 5.23
C ARG A 72 10.38 -21.98 4.24
N GLU A 73 10.56 -22.51 3.05
CA GLU A 73 11.27 -21.87 1.95
C GLU A 73 10.37 -21.75 0.71
N GLY A 74 10.74 -20.87 -0.22
CA GLY A 74 10.06 -20.74 -1.52
C GLY A 74 8.68 -20.09 -1.47
N TYR A 75 8.32 -19.43 -0.38
CA TYR A 75 7.08 -18.66 -0.29
C TYR A 75 7.33 -17.16 -0.51
N MET A 76 6.28 -16.43 -0.82
CA MET A 76 6.28 -14.98 -0.93
C MET A 76 4.99 -14.40 -0.33
N ASN A 77 5.15 -13.39 0.52
CA ASN A 77 4.03 -12.68 1.12
C ASN A 77 4.06 -11.21 0.73
N VAL A 78 2.92 -10.69 0.33
CA VAL A 78 2.75 -9.27 0.04
C VAL A 78 1.56 -8.72 0.81
N GLY A 79 1.76 -7.62 1.52
CA GLY A 79 0.73 -6.93 2.27
C GLY A 79 0.19 -5.72 1.51
N GLU A 80 -1.10 -5.54 1.51
CA GLU A 80 -1.70 -4.25 1.15
C GLU A 80 -1.61 -3.32 2.37
N ALA A 81 -1.01 -2.14 2.16
CA ALA A 81 -0.55 -1.28 3.25
C ALA A 81 -1.02 0.17 3.12
N PRO A 82 -2.34 0.42 3.18
CA PRO A 82 -2.83 1.80 3.23
C PRO A 82 -2.32 2.49 4.52
N GLY A 83 -1.88 3.74 4.38
CA GLY A 83 -1.43 4.56 5.49
C GLY A 83 -0.05 4.22 6.08
N ILE A 84 0.69 3.29 5.47
CA ILE A 84 2.07 2.99 5.86
C ILE A 84 3.03 3.95 5.16
N THR A 85 3.94 4.53 5.94
CA THR A 85 4.99 5.39 5.40
C THR A 85 6.11 4.57 4.74
N PRO A 86 6.89 5.16 3.82
CA PRO A 86 8.06 4.51 3.24
C PRO A 86 9.06 3.99 4.29
N ALA A 87 9.29 4.72 5.37
CA ALA A 87 10.18 4.28 6.46
C ALA A 87 9.65 3.05 7.20
N ARG A 88 8.32 2.95 7.39
CA ARG A 88 7.71 1.75 7.97
C ARG A 88 7.76 0.56 7.02
N ASN A 89 7.68 0.80 5.71
CA ASN A 89 7.88 -0.27 4.72
C ASN A 89 9.29 -0.89 4.85
N GLU A 90 10.33 -0.07 5.00
CA GLU A 90 11.69 -0.57 5.24
C GLU A 90 11.70 -1.53 6.43
N PHE A 91 11.20 -1.10 7.59
CA PHE A 91 11.20 -1.90 8.81
C PHE A 91 10.48 -3.25 8.64
N ILE A 92 9.25 -3.25 8.12
CA ILE A 92 8.42 -4.46 7.96
C ILE A 92 9.04 -5.44 6.97
N THR A 93 9.71 -4.92 5.93
CA THR A 93 10.29 -5.73 4.84
C THR A 93 11.79 -5.96 4.97
N ASP A 94 12.44 -5.40 6.00
CA ASP A 94 13.86 -5.66 6.27
C ASP A 94 14.08 -7.16 6.56
N PRO A 95 15.02 -7.81 5.88
CA PRO A 95 15.38 -9.20 6.15
C PRO A 95 15.72 -9.52 7.62
N ALA A 96 16.16 -8.53 8.40
CA ALA A 96 16.43 -8.68 9.83
C ALA A 96 15.15 -8.88 10.65
N HIS A 97 14.07 -8.21 10.29
CA HIS A 97 12.75 -8.35 10.90
C HIS A 97 11.88 -9.33 10.13
N LYS A 98 11.85 -9.18 8.81
CA LYS A 98 11.16 -10.03 7.84
C LYS A 98 9.71 -10.37 8.24
N GLU A 99 8.95 -9.39 8.62
CA GLU A 99 7.54 -9.57 8.94
C GLU A 99 6.73 -9.92 7.68
N LEU A 100 7.01 -9.19 6.58
CA LEU A 100 6.51 -9.47 5.24
C LEU A 100 7.63 -9.34 4.21
N ASP A 101 7.48 -9.94 3.05
CA ASP A 101 8.49 -9.86 1.98
C ASP A 101 8.40 -8.51 1.23
N MET A 102 7.20 -7.95 1.08
CA MET A 102 6.97 -6.63 0.48
C MET A 102 5.60 -6.06 0.83
N LEU A 103 5.44 -4.74 0.64
CA LEU A 103 4.19 -4.02 0.83
C LEU A 103 3.77 -3.26 -0.43
N PHE A 104 2.47 -3.21 -0.69
CA PHE A 104 1.86 -2.26 -1.60
C PHE A 104 1.61 -0.94 -0.87
N LEU A 105 2.43 0.08 -1.16
CA LEU A 105 2.24 1.44 -0.68
C LEU A 105 1.32 2.22 -1.62
N PHE A 106 0.55 3.15 -1.06
CA PHE A 106 -0.46 3.90 -1.82
C PHE A 106 -0.11 5.36 -2.08
N ASP A 107 0.96 5.89 -1.47
CA ASP A 107 1.32 7.31 -1.60
C ASP A 107 1.42 7.79 -3.05
N HIS A 108 2.07 6.99 -3.92
CA HIS A 108 2.28 7.36 -5.32
C HIS A 108 1.03 7.26 -6.18
N VAL A 109 0.02 6.50 -5.77
CA VAL A 109 -1.26 6.41 -6.48
C VAL A 109 -2.33 7.35 -5.93
N GLY A 110 -2.03 8.08 -4.86
CA GLY A 110 -2.88 9.11 -4.26
C GLY A 110 -2.51 10.56 -4.57
N ILE A 111 -1.46 10.79 -5.37
CA ILE A 111 -0.85 12.12 -5.58
C ILE A 111 -1.73 13.17 -6.25
N ASP A 112 -2.79 12.77 -6.92
CA ASP A 112 -3.79 13.62 -7.57
C ASP A 112 -5.16 13.51 -6.88
N GLN A 113 -5.19 13.12 -5.61
CA GLN A 113 -6.42 13.02 -4.80
C GLN A 113 -6.39 14.06 -3.68
N GLU A 114 -7.51 14.69 -3.42
CA GLU A 114 -7.71 15.65 -2.35
C GLU A 114 -8.89 15.23 -1.47
N GLY A 115 -8.61 14.76 -0.25
CA GLY A 115 -9.60 14.30 0.71
C GLY A 115 -10.30 12.99 0.36
N SER A 116 -10.57 12.71 -0.91
CA SER A 116 -11.22 11.50 -1.40
C SER A 116 -10.61 11.06 -2.74
N LYS A 117 -10.60 9.76 -3.01
CA LYS A 117 -10.17 9.22 -4.33
C LYS A 117 -11.06 9.64 -5.48
N TRP A 118 -12.23 10.20 -5.20
CA TRP A 118 -13.18 10.72 -6.20
C TRP A 118 -13.01 12.21 -6.47
N ASN A 119 -12.30 12.92 -5.60
CA ASN A 119 -11.95 14.32 -5.78
C ASN A 119 -10.52 14.42 -6.32
N THR A 120 -10.41 14.56 -7.64
CA THR A 120 -9.10 14.59 -8.30
C THR A 120 -8.63 16.02 -8.55
N VAL A 121 -7.36 16.26 -8.30
CA VAL A 121 -6.64 17.49 -8.67
C VAL A 121 -5.73 17.22 -9.87
N PRO A 122 -5.23 18.25 -10.58
CA PRO A 122 -4.34 18.07 -11.70
C PRO A 122 -3.11 17.25 -11.35
N PHE A 123 -2.75 16.32 -12.23
CA PHE A 123 -1.56 15.51 -12.10
C PHE A 123 -0.27 16.34 -12.24
N GLU A 124 0.59 16.22 -11.25
CA GLU A 124 1.88 16.91 -11.21
C GLU A 124 3.02 15.88 -11.17
N VAL A 125 3.83 15.84 -12.23
CA VAL A 125 5.00 14.94 -12.34
C VAL A 125 5.96 15.08 -11.17
N GLY A 126 6.07 16.29 -10.61
CA GLY A 126 6.89 16.57 -9.42
C GLY A 126 6.46 15.76 -8.20
N ASN A 127 5.16 15.61 -7.99
CA ASN A 127 4.59 14.84 -6.88
C ASN A 127 4.86 13.34 -7.08
N LEU A 128 4.67 12.81 -8.30
CA LEU A 128 5.01 11.43 -8.60
C LEU A 128 6.48 11.14 -8.35
N ARG A 129 7.36 11.99 -8.85
CA ARG A 129 8.81 11.86 -8.64
C ARG A 129 9.16 11.87 -7.16
N ALA A 130 8.60 12.79 -6.38
CA ALA A 130 8.87 12.88 -4.94
C ALA A 130 8.41 11.63 -4.20
N SER A 131 7.21 11.13 -4.49
CA SER A 131 6.68 9.92 -3.84
C SER A 131 7.50 8.67 -4.19
N LEU A 132 7.82 8.44 -5.47
CA LEU A 132 8.66 7.32 -5.88
C LEU A 132 10.08 7.43 -5.31
N ALA A 133 10.67 8.62 -5.27
CA ALA A 133 11.98 8.82 -4.67
C ALA A 133 11.98 8.49 -3.17
N ALA A 134 10.96 8.91 -2.42
CA ALA A 134 10.83 8.57 -1.01
C ALA A 134 10.74 7.06 -0.77
N GLN A 135 9.96 6.34 -1.59
CA GLN A 135 9.87 4.89 -1.51
C GLN A 135 11.20 4.20 -1.81
N GLN A 136 11.93 4.64 -2.84
CA GLN A 136 13.23 4.07 -3.21
C GLN A 136 14.33 4.37 -2.19
N GLU A 137 14.32 5.57 -1.64
CA GLU A 137 15.27 5.97 -0.60
C GLU A 137 15.08 5.17 0.67
N ALA A 138 13.83 4.93 1.08
CA ALA A 138 13.52 4.16 2.28
C ALA A 138 14.03 2.71 2.19
N VAL A 139 13.94 2.07 1.01
CA VAL A 139 14.39 0.68 0.83
C VAL A 139 15.80 0.58 0.23
N ARG A 140 16.58 1.67 0.25
CA ARG A 140 17.91 1.70 -0.36
C ARG A 140 18.87 0.68 0.27
N ASP A 141 18.91 0.64 1.57
CA ASP A 141 19.89 -0.14 2.33
C ASP A 141 19.29 -1.47 2.83
N ALA A 142 18.00 -1.46 3.17
CA ALA A 142 17.27 -2.64 3.62
C ALA A 142 15.82 -2.61 3.10
N GLY A 143 15.08 -3.71 3.28
CA GLY A 143 13.69 -3.81 2.85
C GLY A 143 13.51 -3.99 1.34
N TRP A 144 12.23 -4.05 0.91
CA TRP A 144 11.87 -4.27 -0.49
C TRP A 144 10.58 -3.54 -0.87
N ALA A 145 10.51 -3.06 -2.10
CA ALA A 145 9.34 -2.37 -2.63
C ALA A 145 8.51 -3.28 -3.56
N SER A 146 7.19 -3.17 -3.49
CA SER A 146 6.30 -3.64 -4.54
C SER A 146 5.89 -2.47 -5.43
N LEU A 147 6.16 -2.60 -6.73
CA LEU A 147 6.02 -1.51 -7.70
C LEU A 147 4.77 -1.73 -8.56
N PHE A 148 3.85 -0.77 -8.55
CA PHE A 148 2.63 -0.80 -9.35
C PHE A 148 2.13 0.62 -9.62
N PHE A 149 1.32 0.80 -10.67
CA PHE A 149 0.54 2.02 -10.91
C PHE A 149 -0.96 1.78 -10.94
N CYS A 150 -1.36 0.52 -11.09
CA CYS A 150 -2.77 0.15 -11.15
C CYS A 150 -3.03 -1.12 -10.36
N ASN A 151 -4.20 -1.20 -9.75
CA ASN A 151 -4.77 -2.42 -9.19
C ASN A 151 -6.28 -2.44 -9.47
N HIS A 152 -7.03 -3.33 -8.81
CA HIS A 152 -8.48 -3.41 -8.97
C HIS A 152 -9.23 -2.22 -8.34
N ASP A 153 -8.60 -1.49 -7.42
CA ASP A 153 -9.16 -0.35 -6.70
C ASP A 153 -8.74 1.01 -7.26
N GLN A 154 -7.80 1.03 -8.21
CA GLN A 154 -7.29 2.26 -8.81
C GLN A 154 -7.66 2.34 -10.30
N PRO A 155 -7.96 3.54 -10.82
CA PRO A 155 -8.14 3.74 -12.24
C PRO A 155 -6.88 3.35 -13.03
N ARG A 156 -7.03 3.13 -14.34
CA ARG A 156 -5.88 2.89 -15.23
C ARG A 156 -4.98 4.12 -15.27
N VAL A 157 -3.68 3.92 -15.05
CA VAL A 157 -2.70 5.01 -15.02
C VAL A 157 -2.67 5.80 -16.34
N VAL A 158 -2.80 5.12 -17.46
CA VAL A 158 -2.78 5.78 -18.78
C VAL A 158 -3.95 6.75 -18.94
N SER A 159 -5.17 6.33 -18.59
CA SER A 159 -6.35 7.21 -18.66
C SER A 159 -6.36 8.30 -17.60
N ARG A 160 -5.62 8.12 -16.52
CA ARG A 160 -5.57 9.05 -15.39
C ARG A 160 -4.47 10.10 -15.54
N TRP A 161 -3.28 9.70 -15.97
CA TRP A 161 -2.10 10.56 -16.01
C TRP A 161 -1.43 10.62 -17.38
N GLY A 162 -1.80 9.77 -18.31
CA GLY A 162 -1.27 9.71 -19.65
C GLY A 162 -2.17 10.36 -20.69
N ASP A 163 -1.89 10.07 -21.93
CA ASP A 163 -2.70 10.43 -23.09
C ASP A 163 -3.31 9.15 -23.68
N ASP A 164 -4.63 9.06 -23.70
CA ASP A 164 -5.40 7.94 -24.25
C ASP A 164 -6.37 8.38 -25.36
N ALA A 165 -6.15 9.58 -25.92
CA ALA A 165 -7.00 10.17 -26.96
C ALA A 165 -7.06 9.28 -28.23
N ASP A 166 -5.97 8.61 -28.57
CA ASP A 166 -5.91 7.65 -29.67
C ASP A 166 -5.05 6.43 -29.29
N ARG A 167 -4.98 5.46 -30.20
CA ARG A 167 -4.24 4.21 -29.95
C ARG A 167 -2.74 4.44 -29.78
N GLU A 168 -2.15 5.29 -30.60
CA GLU A 168 -0.71 5.56 -30.60
C GLU A 168 -0.30 6.28 -29.30
N SER A 169 -1.00 7.34 -28.93
CA SER A 169 -0.80 8.08 -27.68
C SER A 169 -0.92 7.17 -26.46
N ARG A 170 -1.96 6.33 -26.45
CA ARG A 170 -2.18 5.35 -25.37
C ARG A 170 -1.05 4.35 -25.26
N GLU A 171 -0.55 3.78 -26.38
CA GLU A 171 0.56 2.84 -26.37
C GLU A 171 1.86 3.51 -25.92
N LEU A 172 2.14 4.74 -26.31
CA LEU A 172 3.30 5.50 -25.87
C LEU A 172 3.23 5.80 -24.38
N SER A 173 2.09 6.25 -23.88
CA SER A 173 1.85 6.49 -22.45
C SER A 173 2.04 5.20 -21.63
N ALA A 174 1.48 4.09 -22.07
CA ALA A 174 1.62 2.80 -21.40
C ALA A 174 3.09 2.33 -21.32
N LYS A 175 3.84 2.50 -22.41
CA LYS A 175 5.27 2.19 -22.45
C LYS A 175 6.08 3.10 -21.52
N ALA A 176 5.76 4.40 -21.47
CA ALA A 176 6.44 5.34 -20.58
C ALA A 176 6.24 4.96 -19.10
N PHE A 177 5.02 4.70 -18.66
CA PHE A 177 4.75 4.24 -17.29
C PHE A 177 5.36 2.86 -16.99
N GLY A 178 5.31 1.94 -17.95
CA GLY A 178 5.98 0.64 -17.83
C GLY A 178 7.49 0.78 -17.65
N MET A 179 8.14 1.59 -18.48
CA MET A 179 9.58 1.88 -18.36
C MET A 179 9.90 2.52 -17.01
N LEU A 180 9.11 3.47 -16.56
CA LEU A 180 9.31 4.14 -15.27
C LEU A 180 9.33 3.13 -14.12
N LEU A 181 8.39 2.19 -14.08
CA LEU A 181 8.38 1.13 -13.05
C LEU A 181 9.62 0.23 -13.15
N HIS A 182 10.03 -0.17 -14.36
CA HIS A 182 11.18 -1.06 -14.56
C HIS A 182 12.52 -0.42 -14.18
N MET A 183 12.60 0.90 -14.05
CA MET A 183 13.81 1.62 -13.63
C MET A 183 13.97 1.70 -12.10
N HIS A 184 13.02 1.22 -11.33
CA HIS A 184 13.03 1.24 -9.87
C HIS A 184 13.42 -0.13 -9.29
N ARG A 185 14.04 -0.11 -8.12
CA ARG A 185 14.34 -1.33 -7.35
C ARG A 185 13.07 -1.85 -6.67
N GLY A 186 12.67 -3.08 -6.97
CA GLY A 186 11.49 -3.71 -6.36
C GLY A 186 10.89 -4.79 -7.24
N THR A 187 9.83 -5.40 -6.76
CA THR A 187 9.05 -6.38 -7.50
C THR A 187 7.93 -5.69 -8.28
N LEU A 188 7.92 -5.90 -9.58
CA LEU A 188 6.88 -5.36 -10.47
C LEU A 188 5.58 -6.15 -10.33
N THR A 189 4.49 -5.44 -10.11
CA THR A 189 3.16 -6.03 -10.03
C THR A 189 2.25 -5.46 -11.11
N PHE A 190 1.71 -6.35 -11.93
CA PHE A 190 0.81 -6.01 -13.02
C PHE A 190 -0.56 -6.64 -12.80
N THR A 191 -1.60 -5.84 -12.89
CA THR A 191 -2.97 -6.33 -12.84
C THR A 191 -3.40 -6.82 -14.23
N ARG A 192 -3.62 -8.12 -14.37
CA ARG A 192 -3.90 -8.79 -15.65
C ARG A 192 -5.09 -8.21 -16.42
N ALA A 193 -6.15 -7.83 -15.73
CA ALA A 193 -7.34 -7.24 -16.35
C ALA A 193 -7.14 -5.82 -16.92
N LYS A 194 -5.97 -5.21 -16.67
CA LYS A 194 -5.65 -3.84 -17.05
C LYS A 194 -4.47 -3.71 -18.00
N SER A 195 -3.90 -4.84 -18.43
CA SER A 195 -2.86 -4.84 -19.46
C SER A 195 -3.52 -4.85 -20.84
N TRP A 196 -3.24 -3.83 -21.63
CA TRP A 196 -3.46 -3.83 -23.10
C TRP A 196 -4.93 -3.79 -23.54
N ALA A 197 -5.69 -2.77 -23.17
CA ALA A 197 -6.88 -2.39 -23.93
C ALA A 197 -6.67 -1.05 -24.61
#